data_89a5284316bcaf0e981763e0f851da15
#
_entry.id   89a5284316bcaf0e981763e0f851da15
#
_cell.length_a   1.000
_cell.length_b   1.000
_cell.length_c   1.000
_cell.angle_alpha   90.00
_cell.angle_beta   90.00
_cell.angle_gamma   90.00
#
_symmetry.space_group_name_H-M   'P 1'
#
loop_
_entity.id
_entity.type
_entity.pdbx_description
1 polymer ?
#
loop_
_entity_poly.entity_id
_entity_poly.type
_entity_poly.pdbx_seq_one_letter_code
_entity_poly.pdbx_strand_id
1 'polypeptide(L)'
;MLAFWMSENVRQSMALEYQKRFVKDVCLRSIFFLKRSAFIVALFLGRLSPRCGGLAVGPAAVSGVGSSAPPCPRGASVPADMRGVVRSSYDGPVSDSITSPDVFAPTGLTYDDVLLLPRLTDVIPSEVDTTSRLTPRISLATPLLSAAMDTVTESNMAIAMARQGGIGILHRNLSIEDQAQQVRRVKRSESGMVTDPVTVGPDATIAQLDELCGHYKVSGLPVVDAGGNLQGIITNRDLRFVPPERWASLTVRECMTPRDRLITGETGISREDAKALLAEHRIEKLPLVDAEGRLTGLITVKDFVKTEQYPHATKDAEGRLVVGAAVGYWGDTWERAGALAEAGVDVLIVDTANGGAKLALEMISRLKSDSAFGGIEVIGGNVATREGAQALIDAGADAVKVGVGPGSICTTRVVAGVGVPQVTAIYEAARACKPAGVPLIADGGLQYSGDIAKALVAGAETVMLGSLLAGCTESPGDLVFVNGKQWKRYRGMGSLGAMSSRGRTSYSKDRYFQADVSSDSKIVPEGIEGQVPYSGALGDVVYQLMGGLHQSMFYVGARTIPELKERGQFVRITSAGLKESHPHDVKMTVEAPNYTGRDGV
;
A
#
# COMPACT_ATOMS: atom_id res chain seq x y z
N MET A 1 -27.98 -50.27 7.93
CA MET A 1 -26.56 -50.72 7.81
C MET A 1 -26.16 -51.13 6.39
N LEU A 2 -26.99 -51.84 5.59
CA LEU A 2 -26.64 -52.22 4.21
C LEU A 2 -26.51 -51.03 3.23
N ALA A 3 -27.27 -49.96 3.38
CA ALA A 3 -27.20 -48.76 2.52
C ALA A 3 -25.94 -47.90 2.76
N PHE A 4 -25.32 -47.97 3.95
CA PHE A 4 -24.10 -47.26 4.27
C PHE A 4 -22.84 -47.98 3.74
N TRP A 5 -22.89 -49.31 3.70
CA TRP A 5 -21.78 -50.16 3.21
C TRP A 5 -21.66 -50.15 1.68
N MET A 6 -22.77 -50.02 0.96
CA MET A 6 -22.74 -49.90 -0.52
C MET A 6 -22.19 -48.57 -1.00
N SER A 7 -22.27 -47.48 -0.23
CA SER A 7 -21.75 -46.15 -0.63
C SER A 7 -20.22 -46.07 -0.53
N GLU A 8 -19.61 -46.78 0.38
CA GLU A 8 -18.17 -46.73 0.64
C GLU A 8 -17.37 -47.57 -0.38
N ASN A 9 -17.90 -48.73 -0.76
CA ASN A 9 -17.32 -49.55 -1.82
C ASN A 9 -17.37 -48.91 -3.21
N VAL A 10 -18.44 -48.15 -3.51
CA VAL A 10 -18.56 -47.41 -4.76
C VAL A 10 -17.58 -46.22 -4.78
N ARG A 11 -17.36 -45.53 -3.66
CA ARG A 11 -16.36 -44.44 -3.56
C ARG A 11 -14.93 -44.97 -3.69
N GLN A 12 -14.60 -46.09 -3.10
CA GLN A 12 -13.26 -46.69 -3.23
C GLN A 12 -13.00 -47.19 -4.66
N SER A 13 -13.99 -47.79 -5.32
CA SER A 13 -13.87 -48.22 -6.75
C SER A 13 -13.70 -47.02 -7.68
N MET A 14 -14.43 -45.93 -7.48
CA MET A 14 -14.27 -44.70 -8.29
C MET A 14 -12.91 -44.01 -8.02
N ALA A 15 -12.42 -44.01 -6.80
CA ALA A 15 -11.12 -43.44 -6.47
C ALA A 15 -9.97 -44.23 -7.12
N LEU A 16 -10.06 -45.57 -7.17
CA LEU A 16 -9.08 -46.41 -7.82
C LEU A 16 -9.06 -46.25 -9.36
N GLU A 17 -10.22 -46.01 -9.95
CA GLU A 17 -10.33 -45.79 -11.41
C GLU A 17 -9.84 -44.39 -11.78
N TYR A 18 -10.06 -43.38 -10.94
CA TYR A 18 -9.51 -42.03 -11.10
C TYR A 18 -7.98 -42.01 -10.95
N GLN A 19 -7.43 -42.75 -10.00
CA GLN A 19 -5.99 -42.90 -9.84
C GLN A 19 -5.33 -43.61 -11.05
N LYS A 20 -5.94 -44.64 -11.61
CA LYS A 20 -5.44 -45.33 -12.82
C LYS A 20 -5.47 -44.42 -14.04
N ARG A 21 -6.47 -43.57 -14.22
CA ARG A 21 -6.53 -42.58 -15.32
C ARG A 21 -5.49 -41.48 -15.12
N PHE A 22 -5.30 -40.97 -13.89
CA PHE A 22 -4.31 -39.93 -13.59
C PHE A 22 -2.87 -40.41 -13.86
N VAL A 23 -2.51 -41.60 -13.44
CA VAL A 23 -1.18 -42.18 -13.71
C VAL A 23 -0.95 -42.39 -15.21
N LYS A 24 -1.98 -42.79 -15.96
CA LYS A 24 -1.87 -42.99 -17.43
C LYS A 24 -1.67 -41.64 -18.18
N ASP A 25 -2.34 -40.58 -17.75
CA ASP A 25 -2.19 -39.23 -18.33
C ASP A 25 -0.83 -38.59 -18.00
N VAL A 26 -0.32 -38.78 -16.78
CA VAL A 26 0.99 -38.29 -16.35
C VAL A 26 2.11 -39.01 -17.11
N CYS A 27 2.02 -40.34 -17.28
CA CYS A 27 2.98 -41.11 -18.09
C CYS A 27 2.99 -40.69 -19.57
N LEU A 28 1.82 -40.44 -20.17
CA LEU A 28 1.73 -39.99 -21.56
C LEU A 28 2.31 -38.59 -21.77
N ARG A 29 2.10 -37.68 -20.84
CA ARG A 29 2.67 -36.32 -20.91
C ARG A 29 4.19 -36.32 -20.71
N SER A 30 4.71 -37.15 -19.81
CA SER A 30 6.15 -37.27 -19.57
C SER A 30 6.90 -37.86 -20.78
N ILE A 31 6.31 -38.83 -21.49
CA ILE A 31 6.88 -39.40 -22.73
C ILE A 31 6.88 -38.37 -23.88
N PHE A 32 5.88 -37.50 -23.94
CA PHE A 32 5.81 -36.42 -24.94
C PHE A 32 6.86 -35.33 -24.70
N PHE A 33 7.16 -35.04 -23.42
CA PHE A 33 8.19 -34.05 -23.03
C PHE A 33 9.61 -34.59 -23.31
N LEU A 34 9.87 -35.86 -23.01
CA LEU A 34 11.17 -36.49 -23.30
C LEU A 34 11.46 -36.58 -24.80
N LYS A 35 10.46 -36.85 -25.65
CA LYS A 35 10.63 -36.84 -27.11
C LYS A 35 10.89 -35.46 -27.69
N ARG A 36 10.34 -34.38 -27.09
CA ARG A 36 10.59 -33.00 -27.54
C ARG A 36 11.98 -32.51 -27.15
N SER A 37 12.48 -32.88 -25.97
CA SER A 37 13.83 -32.52 -25.51
C SER A 37 14.93 -33.23 -26.32
N ALA A 38 14.72 -34.48 -26.70
CA ALA A 38 15.66 -35.22 -27.57
C ALA A 38 15.74 -34.62 -28.98
N PHE A 39 14.64 -34.06 -29.50
CA PHE A 39 14.62 -33.42 -30.83
C PHE A 39 15.34 -32.06 -30.84
N ILE A 40 15.31 -31.31 -29.73
CA ILE A 40 16.01 -30.03 -29.60
C ILE A 40 17.53 -30.25 -29.46
N VAL A 41 17.97 -31.26 -28.73
CA VAL A 41 19.39 -31.59 -28.57
C VAL A 41 19.99 -32.10 -29.92
N ALA A 42 19.24 -32.83 -30.73
CA ALA A 42 19.67 -33.29 -32.06
C ALA A 42 19.79 -32.12 -33.07
N LEU A 43 18.98 -31.05 -32.93
CA LEU A 43 19.06 -29.87 -33.79
C LEU A 43 20.24 -28.94 -33.43
N PHE A 44 20.73 -28.97 -32.18
CA PHE A 44 21.91 -28.17 -31.76
C PHE A 44 23.25 -28.85 -32.06
N LEU A 45 23.30 -30.17 -32.14
CA LEU A 45 24.53 -30.92 -32.47
C LEU A 45 24.78 -31.09 -33.99
N GLY A 46 23.81 -30.71 -34.82
CA GLY A 46 23.91 -30.86 -36.30
C GLY A 46 24.55 -29.69 -37.07
N ARG A 47 25.07 -28.66 -36.40
CA ARG A 47 25.64 -27.46 -37.04
C ARG A 47 27.10 -27.16 -36.67
N LEU A 48 27.95 -28.15 -36.55
CA LEU A 48 29.39 -27.94 -36.54
C LEU A 48 30.02 -28.95 -37.48
N SER A 49 30.21 -28.55 -38.73
CA SER A 49 30.99 -29.27 -39.75
C SER A 49 32.37 -28.64 -39.88
N PRO A 50 33.40 -29.44 -40.21
CA PRO A 50 34.80 -29.14 -39.94
C PRO A 50 35.53 -28.52 -41.13
N ARG A 51 36.50 -27.69 -40.86
CA ARG A 51 37.62 -27.45 -41.80
C ARG A 51 38.93 -27.16 -41.07
N CYS A 52 39.94 -27.88 -41.55
CA CYS A 52 41.38 -27.71 -41.41
C CYS A 52 42.05 -28.53 -40.29
N GLY A 53 42.72 -29.62 -40.66
CA GLY A 53 44.09 -29.57 -41.10
C GLY A 53 44.99 -30.13 -40.00
N GLY A 54 45.48 -31.37 -40.15
CA GLY A 54 46.24 -32.13 -39.18
C GLY A 54 47.62 -31.59 -38.83
N LEU A 55 48.05 -32.02 -37.66
CA LEU A 55 49.45 -32.35 -37.39
C LEU A 55 49.52 -33.22 -36.14
N ALA A 56 50.02 -34.40 -36.29
CA ALA A 56 50.28 -35.36 -35.25
C ALA A 56 51.62 -35.08 -34.57
N VAL A 57 51.67 -35.09 -33.24
CA VAL A 57 52.88 -35.38 -32.49
C VAL A 57 52.54 -36.13 -31.21
N GLY A 58 53.21 -37.23 -30.98
CA GLY A 58 53.00 -38.23 -29.94
C GLY A 58 53.59 -37.83 -28.56
N PRO A 59 53.47 -38.73 -27.57
CA PRO A 59 53.68 -38.40 -26.15
C PRO A 59 55.17 -38.52 -25.76
N ALA A 60 55.64 -37.55 -24.97
CA ALA A 60 56.90 -37.64 -24.25
C ALA A 60 56.71 -37.40 -22.77
N ALA A 61 57.14 -38.38 -22.02
CA ALA A 61 57.27 -38.36 -20.57
C ALA A 61 58.44 -37.41 -20.15
N VAL A 62 58.25 -36.64 -19.08
CA VAL A 62 59.36 -36.04 -18.35
C VAL A 62 59.12 -36.16 -16.85
N SER A 63 60.11 -36.82 -16.26
CA SER A 63 60.38 -37.02 -14.83
C SER A 63 60.86 -35.74 -14.12
N GLY A 64 60.55 -35.70 -12.84
CA GLY A 64 60.94 -34.92 -11.73
C GLY A 64 62.21 -34.07 -11.72
N VAL A 65 62.10 -32.94 -11.04
CA VAL A 65 63.23 -32.31 -10.33
C VAL A 65 62.73 -31.57 -9.08
N GLY A 66 63.39 -31.74 -8.05
CA GLY A 66 63.43 -31.51 -6.67
C GLY A 66 63.36 -30.06 -6.19
N SER A 67 62.94 -29.99 -4.95
CA SER A 67 62.89 -28.85 -4.08
C SER A 67 64.26 -28.30 -3.65
N SER A 68 64.42 -26.99 -3.54
CA SER A 68 65.31 -26.35 -2.57
C SER A 68 64.87 -24.90 -2.28
N ALA A 69 64.36 -24.65 -1.12
CA ALA A 69 64.20 -23.31 -0.56
C ALA A 69 65.44 -23.00 0.29
N PRO A 70 65.96 -21.74 0.25
CA PRO A 70 67.03 -21.30 1.15
C PRO A 70 66.45 -20.79 2.49
N PRO A 71 67.25 -20.82 3.59
CA PRO A 71 66.83 -20.51 4.96
C PRO A 71 66.81 -19.02 5.29
N CYS A 72 65.83 -18.64 6.14
CA CYS A 72 65.76 -17.33 6.78
C CYS A 72 66.88 -17.08 7.78
N PRO A 73 67.49 -15.88 7.88
CA PRO A 73 68.36 -15.51 8.96
C PRO A 73 67.56 -15.03 10.18
N ARG A 74 67.92 -15.56 11.36
CA ARG A 74 67.47 -15.11 12.68
C ARG A 74 68.27 -13.86 13.11
N GLY A 75 67.49 -12.90 13.69
CA GLY A 75 68.10 -11.97 14.68
C GLY A 75 68.19 -10.54 14.26
N ALA A 76 67.15 -9.75 14.55
CA ALA A 76 67.29 -8.34 14.88
C ALA A 76 66.20 -7.98 15.90
N SER A 77 66.61 -7.49 17.05
CA SER A 77 65.81 -7.02 18.17
C SER A 77 64.97 -5.78 17.77
N VAL A 78 63.69 -5.81 18.07
CA VAL A 78 62.76 -4.68 17.92
C VAL A 78 62.84 -3.79 19.16
N PRO A 79 63.02 -2.44 19.03
CA PRO A 79 62.93 -1.51 20.16
C PRO A 79 61.47 -1.40 20.62
N ALA A 80 61.25 -1.43 21.93
CA ALA A 80 59.98 -1.17 22.57
C ALA A 80 59.72 0.35 22.56
N ASP A 81 59.02 0.85 21.54
CA ASP A 81 58.22 2.08 21.64
C ASP A 81 57.38 2.28 20.37
N MET A 82 56.23 1.63 20.27
CA MET A 82 55.11 2.02 19.42
C MET A 82 53.84 1.25 19.84
N ARG A 83 53.30 1.57 21.01
CA ARG A 83 51.86 1.36 21.28
C ARG A 83 51.10 2.53 20.70
N GLY A 84 51.08 2.62 19.39
CA GLY A 84 50.17 3.47 18.60
C GLY A 84 48.93 2.70 18.27
N VAL A 85 47.83 3.13 18.86
CA VAL A 85 46.44 2.74 18.55
C VAL A 85 46.24 2.76 17.04
N VAL A 86 45.98 1.61 16.43
CA VAL A 86 45.42 1.56 15.08
C VAL A 86 43.95 2.06 15.20
N ARG A 87 43.76 3.37 15.15
CA ARG A 87 42.48 3.98 14.82
C ARG A 87 42.26 3.75 13.34
N SER A 88 41.24 3.03 12.98
CA SER A 88 40.68 2.97 11.63
C SER A 88 40.34 4.39 11.18
N SER A 89 41.23 4.99 10.39
CA SER A 89 41.04 6.31 9.77
C SER A 89 40.11 6.17 8.55
N TYR A 90 38.80 6.13 8.81
CA TYR A 90 37.77 6.45 7.83
C TYR A 90 37.00 7.72 8.22
N ASP A 91 37.70 8.70 8.84
CA ASP A 91 37.20 10.04 9.05
C ASP A 91 38.10 11.03 8.29
N GLY A 92 38.01 10.97 6.95
CA GLY A 92 38.45 12.08 6.11
C GLY A 92 37.27 13.04 5.93
N PRO A 93 37.44 14.37 6.01
CA PRO A 93 36.40 15.31 5.63
C PRO A 93 36.04 15.07 4.16
N VAL A 94 34.76 14.82 3.86
CA VAL A 94 34.27 14.81 2.48
C VAL A 94 34.47 16.23 1.96
N SER A 95 35.48 16.40 1.12
CA SER A 95 35.72 17.67 0.43
C SER A 95 34.60 17.91 -0.55
N ASP A 96 33.89 19.02 -0.39
CA ASP A 96 32.83 19.51 -1.30
C ASP A 96 33.40 20.03 -2.65
N SER A 97 34.44 19.41 -3.18
CA SER A 97 34.86 19.67 -4.55
C SER A 97 34.11 18.78 -5.50
N ILE A 98 33.16 19.35 -6.23
CA ILE A 98 32.52 18.74 -7.41
C ILE A 98 33.59 18.61 -8.51
N THR A 99 34.47 17.66 -8.34
CA THR A 99 35.27 17.11 -9.45
C THR A 99 34.46 15.97 -10.03
N SER A 100 34.28 15.89 -11.34
CA SER A 100 33.43 15.00 -12.14
C SER A 100 32.94 13.76 -11.37
N PRO A 101 31.64 13.56 -11.23
CA PRO A 101 31.11 12.49 -10.39
C PRO A 101 31.75 11.17 -10.83
N ASP A 102 32.28 10.42 -9.86
CA ASP A 102 32.69 9.04 -10.12
C ASP A 102 31.50 8.31 -10.75
N VAL A 103 31.75 7.62 -11.87
CA VAL A 103 30.70 6.87 -12.57
C VAL A 103 30.06 5.83 -11.65
N PHE A 104 30.81 5.36 -10.64
CA PHE A 104 30.34 4.37 -9.69
C PHE A 104 29.96 5.02 -8.35
N ALA A 105 28.66 5.10 -8.07
CA ALA A 105 28.18 5.41 -6.74
C ALA A 105 28.52 4.27 -5.74
N PRO A 106 28.50 4.54 -4.42
CA PRO A 106 28.67 3.49 -3.40
C PRO A 106 27.66 2.35 -3.56
N THR A 107 28.00 1.17 -3.05
CA THR A 107 27.09 0.00 -3.04
C THR A 107 25.77 0.34 -2.34
N GLY A 108 24.67 0.22 -3.06
CA GLY A 108 23.32 0.40 -2.52
C GLY A 108 22.84 -0.85 -1.77
N LEU A 109 22.08 -0.65 -0.69
CA LEU A 109 21.53 -1.69 0.17
C LEU A 109 20.00 -1.72 0.10
N THR A 110 19.42 -2.92 0.07
CA THR A 110 17.98 -3.17 0.21
C THR A 110 17.66 -3.74 1.60
N TYR A 111 16.39 -4.01 1.88
CA TYR A 111 15.98 -4.58 3.18
C TYR A 111 16.61 -5.94 3.48
N ASP A 112 16.84 -6.76 2.46
CA ASP A 112 17.46 -8.08 2.59
C ASP A 112 18.98 -8.02 2.87
N ASP A 113 19.63 -6.85 2.72
CA ASP A 113 21.07 -6.70 2.95
C ASP A 113 21.41 -6.28 4.38
N VAL A 114 20.40 -6.00 5.22
CA VAL A 114 20.61 -5.46 6.57
C VAL A 114 19.68 -6.10 7.61
N LEU A 115 20.17 -6.16 8.87
CA LEU A 115 19.37 -6.45 10.05
C LEU A 115 19.59 -5.34 11.08
N LEU A 116 18.61 -5.18 11.99
CA LEU A 116 18.77 -4.29 13.16
C LEU A 116 19.49 -5.03 14.28
N LEU A 117 20.44 -4.36 14.92
CA LEU A 117 21.14 -4.89 16.09
C LEU A 117 20.20 -4.84 17.32
N PRO A 118 20.04 -5.95 18.05
CA PRO A 118 19.31 -5.93 19.32
C PRO A 118 20.12 -5.18 20.38
N ARG A 119 19.40 -4.55 21.33
CA ARG A 119 19.99 -3.79 22.44
C ARG A 119 19.39 -4.25 23.75
N LEU A 120 20.00 -3.83 24.86
CA LEU A 120 19.37 -3.95 26.18
C LEU A 120 18.10 -3.11 26.20
N THR A 121 17.02 -3.67 26.71
CA THR A 121 15.68 -3.06 26.69
C THR A 121 14.95 -3.29 28.01
N ASP A 122 14.15 -2.30 28.39
CA ASP A 122 13.13 -2.36 29.43
C ASP A 122 11.73 -2.06 28.84
N VAL A 123 11.65 -2.00 27.49
CA VAL A 123 10.41 -1.73 26.74
C VAL A 123 9.57 -2.98 26.65
N ILE A 124 8.27 -2.85 26.80
CA ILE A 124 7.29 -3.92 26.57
C ILE A 124 6.57 -3.64 25.24
N PRO A 125 6.41 -4.64 24.33
CA PRO A 125 5.82 -4.42 23.01
C PRO A 125 4.43 -3.76 23.01
N SER A 126 3.63 -3.96 24.07
CA SER A 126 2.31 -3.35 24.21
C SER A 126 2.32 -1.88 24.67
N GLU A 127 3.48 -1.36 25.08
CA GLU A 127 3.64 0.00 25.60
C GLU A 127 4.28 0.96 24.58
N VAL A 128 4.62 0.47 23.39
CA VAL A 128 5.24 1.31 22.36
C VAL A 128 4.22 2.20 21.69
N ASP A 129 4.61 3.44 21.40
CA ASP A 129 3.86 4.40 20.60
C ASP A 129 4.42 4.43 19.17
N THR A 130 3.58 4.03 18.22
CA THR A 130 3.91 4.01 16.79
C THR A 130 3.43 5.25 16.04
N THR A 131 2.97 6.26 16.75
CA THR A 131 2.53 7.53 16.16
C THR A 131 3.68 8.16 15.38
N SER A 132 3.40 8.51 14.13
CA SER A 132 4.37 9.12 13.23
C SER A 132 3.72 10.18 12.34
N ARG A 133 4.53 11.15 11.87
CA ARG A 133 4.05 12.21 10.99
C ARG A 133 4.00 11.75 9.54
N LEU A 134 2.85 11.96 8.90
CA LEU A 134 2.73 11.83 7.45
C LEU A 134 3.15 13.12 6.75
N THR A 135 2.67 14.26 7.28
CA THR A 135 2.93 15.62 6.81
C THR A 135 3.07 16.54 8.04
N PRO A 136 3.37 17.82 7.91
CA PRO A 136 3.43 18.73 9.06
C PRO A 136 2.15 18.79 9.89
N ARG A 137 0.96 18.62 9.26
CA ARG A 137 -0.34 18.73 9.92
C ARG A 137 -1.02 17.40 10.22
N ILE A 138 -0.60 16.30 9.57
CA ILE A 138 -1.25 15.00 9.70
C ILE A 138 -0.31 14.01 10.37
N SER A 139 -0.74 13.45 11.50
CA SER A 139 -0.09 12.35 12.20
C SER A 139 -0.93 11.09 12.09
N LEU A 140 -0.26 9.95 11.99
CA LEU A 140 -0.87 8.63 11.91
C LEU A 140 -0.50 7.84 13.17
N ALA A 141 -1.48 7.21 13.81
CA ALA A 141 -1.23 6.27 14.92
C ALA A 141 -0.52 4.99 14.43
N THR A 142 -0.78 4.61 13.19
CA THR A 142 -0.16 3.49 12.47
C THR A 142 0.59 4.05 11.27
N PRO A 143 1.94 3.93 11.17
CA PRO A 143 2.74 4.58 10.14
C PRO A 143 2.64 3.91 8.76
N LEU A 144 1.42 3.48 8.38
CA LEU A 144 1.14 2.72 7.16
C LEU A 144 0.23 3.49 6.21
N LEU A 145 0.59 3.48 4.92
CA LEU A 145 -0.23 3.98 3.82
C LEU A 145 -0.57 2.85 2.86
N SER A 146 -1.79 2.80 2.32
CA SER A 146 -2.09 1.95 1.18
C SER A 146 -1.81 2.67 -0.14
N ALA A 147 -1.14 1.97 -1.08
CA ALA A 147 -0.59 2.56 -2.30
C ALA A 147 -1.69 3.00 -3.28
N ALA A 148 -1.42 4.08 -4.03
CA ALA A 148 -2.29 4.64 -5.06
C ALA A 148 -2.32 3.76 -6.32
N MET A 149 -2.82 2.53 -6.20
CA MET A 149 -2.87 1.53 -7.27
C MET A 149 -4.29 1.00 -7.44
N ASP A 150 -4.70 0.80 -8.69
CA ASP A 150 -6.07 0.38 -9.04
C ASP A 150 -6.42 -1.07 -8.65
N THR A 151 -5.46 -1.80 -8.07
CA THR A 151 -5.63 -3.11 -7.44
C THR A 151 -5.34 -3.09 -5.93
N VAL A 152 -5.17 -1.92 -5.32
CA VAL A 152 -4.88 -1.77 -3.88
C VAL A 152 -5.87 -0.84 -3.19
N THR A 153 -6.01 0.42 -3.65
CA THR A 153 -6.74 1.44 -2.90
C THR A 153 -7.87 2.10 -3.67
N GLU A 154 -9.08 1.70 -3.33
CA GLU A 154 -10.31 2.46 -3.52
C GLU A 154 -10.95 2.78 -2.16
N SER A 155 -12.16 3.34 -2.15
CA SER A 155 -12.82 3.82 -0.92
C SER A 155 -12.92 2.77 0.19
N ASN A 156 -13.12 1.48 -0.12
CA ASN A 156 -13.20 0.45 0.91
C ASN A 156 -11.87 0.28 1.66
N MET A 157 -10.77 0.19 0.90
CA MET A 157 -9.42 0.11 1.46
C MET A 157 -9.07 1.40 2.22
N ALA A 158 -9.39 2.58 1.65
CA ALA A 158 -9.09 3.86 2.30
C ALA A 158 -9.82 4.01 3.64
N ILE A 159 -11.10 3.61 3.70
CA ILE A 159 -11.87 3.58 4.95
C ILE A 159 -11.23 2.65 5.97
N ALA A 160 -10.90 1.42 5.56
CA ALA A 160 -10.32 0.43 6.45
C ALA A 160 -8.94 0.86 6.96
N MET A 161 -8.08 1.43 6.10
CA MET A 161 -6.77 1.95 6.50
C MET A 161 -6.88 3.10 7.52
N ALA A 162 -7.76 4.07 7.25
CA ALA A 162 -7.96 5.18 8.19
C ALA A 162 -8.50 4.70 9.54
N ARG A 163 -9.38 3.69 9.57
CA ARG A 163 -9.87 3.05 10.81
C ARG A 163 -8.77 2.37 11.61
N GLN A 164 -7.77 1.82 10.94
CA GLN A 164 -6.60 1.19 11.58
C GLN A 164 -5.53 2.22 12.00
N GLY A 165 -5.79 3.52 11.88
CA GLY A 165 -4.86 4.59 12.26
C GLY A 165 -3.83 4.96 11.19
N GLY A 166 -3.95 4.38 9.99
CA GLY A 166 -3.17 4.74 8.80
C GLY A 166 -3.92 5.68 7.87
N ILE A 167 -3.58 5.67 6.57
CA ILE A 167 -4.28 6.43 5.52
C ILE A 167 -4.29 5.67 4.20
N GLY A 168 -5.41 5.73 3.48
CA GLY A 168 -5.51 5.22 2.11
C GLY A 168 -5.31 6.32 1.08
N ILE A 169 -4.54 6.00 0.01
CA ILE A 169 -4.31 6.92 -1.10
C ILE A 169 -5.06 6.40 -2.33
N LEU A 170 -6.12 7.09 -2.70
CA LEU A 170 -6.95 6.74 -3.85
C LEU A 170 -6.17 6.89 -5.15
N HIS A 171 -6.23 5.87 -6.01
CA HIS A 171 -5.56 5.91 -7.30
C HIS A 171 -6.29 6.84 -8.28
N ARG A 172 -5.58 7.34 -9.29
CA ARG A 172 -6.10 8.25 -10.32
C ARG A 172 -6.50 7.58 -11.64
N ASN A 173 -6.45 6.26 -11.73
CA ASN A 173 -6.91 5.52 -12.92
C ASN A 173 -8.45 5.41 -12.96
N LEU A 174 -9.10 6.54 -12.76
CA LEU A 174 -10.53 6.79 -12.69
C LEU A 174 -10.85 8.12 -13.38
N SER A 175 -12.10 8.33 -13.76
CA SER A 175 -12.56 9.67 -14.12
C SER A 175 -12.40 10.64 -12.94
N ILE A 176 -12.40 11.94 -13.21
CA ILE A 176 -12.35 12.98 -12.17
C ILE A 176 -13.50 12.80 -11.19
N GLU A 177 -14.72 12.63 -11.74
CA GLU A 177 -15.94 12.47 -10.94
C GLU A 177 -15.92 11.19 -10.10
N ASP A 178 -15.51 10.04 -10.68
CA ASP A 178 -15.43 8.78 -9.93
C ASP A 178 -14.43 8.86 -8.78
N GLN A 179 -13.26 9.48 -8.99
CA GLN A 179 -12.27 9.65 -7.93
C GLN A 179 -12.77 10.59 -6.83
N ALA A 180 -13.40 11.72 -7.18
CA ALA A 180 -14.02 12.63 -6.23
C ALA A 180 -15.16 11.95 -5.44
N GLN A 181 -15.96 11.09 -6.09
CA GLN A 181 -16.98 10.30 -5.42
C GLN A 181 -16.38 9.30 -4.43
N GLN A 182 -15.23 8.69 -4.74
CA GLN A 182 -14.50 7.85 -3.79
C GLN A 182 -14.10 8.64 -2.53
N VAL A 183 -13.58 9.88 -2.69
CA VAL A 183 -13.27 10.78 -1.55
C VAL A 183 -14.52 11.04 -0.71
N ARG A 184 -15.62 11.50 -1.35
CA ARG A 184 -16.90 11.76 -0.65
C ARG A 184 -17.39 10.54 0.12
N ARG A 185 -17.20 9.33 -0.44
CA ARG A 185 -17.57 8.07 0.22
C ARG A 185 -16.74 7.81 1.48
N VAL A 186 -15.43 8.07 1.44
CA VAL A 186 -14.56 7.96 2.63
C VAL A 186 -15.00 8.95 3.69
N LYS A 187 -15.16 10.23 3.34
CA LYS A 187 -15.57 11.30 4.26
C LYS A 187 -16.92 11.04 4.93
N ARG A 188 -17.87 10.46 4.19
CA ARG A 188 -19.20 10.09 4.74
C ARG A 188 -19.20 8.82 5.58
N SER A 189 -18.17 7.98 5.48
CA SER A 189 -18.14 6.68 6.18
C SER A 189 -18.08 6.79 7.70
N GLU A 190 -17.46 7.85 8.20
CA GLU A 190 -17.43 8.23 9.60
C GLU A 190 -17.44 9.75 9.71
N SER A 191 -18.59 10.29 9.94
CA SER A 191 -18.78 11.63 10.43
C SER A 191 -19.44 11.47 11.80
N GLY A 192 -18.80 11.96 12.86
CA GLY A 192 -19.42 11.94 14.21
C GLY A 192 -20.75 12.70 14.24
N MET A 193 -20.94 13.56 13.25
CA MET A 193 -22.15 14.26 12.90
C MET A 193 -22.14 14.47 11.39
N VAL A 194 -23.16 13.99 10.69
CA VAL A 194 -23.32 14.29 9.26
C VAL A 194 -23.83 15.73 9.13
N THR A 195 -22.95 16.67 8.79
CA THR A 195 -23.29 18.10 8.65
C THR A 195 -24.09 18.43 7.39
N ASP A 196 -24.05 17.55 6.38
CA ASP A 196 -24.87 17.66 5.16
C ASP A 196 -25.49 16.29 4.86
N PRO A 197 -26.54 15.90 5.60
CA PRO A 197 -27.19 14.61 5.40
C PRO A 197 -27.93 14.59 4.07
N VAL A 198 -27.88 13.44 3.37
CA VAL A 198 -28.77 13.21 2.23
C VAL A 198 -30.20 13.32 2.70
N THR A 199 -30.99 14.11 2.01
CA THR A 199 -32.40 14.38 2.35
C THR A 199 -33.32 13.95 1.20
N VAL A 200 -34.60 13.88 1.51
CA VAL A 200 -35.65 13.62 0.53
C VAL A 200 -36.80 14.61 0.74
N GLY A 201 -37.45 15.01 -0.35
CA GLY A 201 -38.66 15.84 -0.27
C GLY A 201 -39.88 15.04 0.19
N PRO A 202 -40.85 15.67 0.89
CA PRO A 202 -42.03 14.99 1.40
C PRO A 202 -42.92 14.43 0.29
N ASP A 203 -42.90 15.01 -0.89
CA ASP A 203 -43.77 14.62 -2.01
C ASP A 203 -43.09 13.63 -3.00
N ALA A 204 -41.82 13.23 -2.70
CA ALA A 204 -41.14 12.16 -3.41
C ALA A 204 -41.86 10.82 -3.20
N THR A 205 -41.79 9.93 -4.19
CA THR A 205 -42.33 8.58 -4.07
C THR A 205 -41.42 7.66 -3.26
N ILE A 206 -41.98 6.58 -2.70
CA ILE A 206 -41.20 5.55 -2.00
C ILE A 206 -40.20 4.88 -2.96
N ALA A 207 -40.50 4.75 -4.24
CA ALA A 207 -39.58 4.22 -5.26
C ALA A 207 -38.34 5.15 -5.43
N GLN A 208 -38.54 6.46 -5.49
CA GLN A 208 -37.45 7.44 -5.54
C GLN A 208 -36.62 7.43 -4.25
N LEU A 209 -37.27 7.27 -3.09
CA LEU A 209 -36.57 7.13 -1.82
C LEU A 209 -35.68 5.88 -1.80
N ASP A 210 -36.18 4.73 -2.27
CA ASP A 210 -35.43 3.47 -2.29
C ASP A 210 -34.21 3.57 -3.22
N GLU A 211 -34.35 4.22 -4.38
CA GLU A 211 -33.24 4.51 -5.29
C GLU A 211 -32.17 5.36 -4.62
N LEU A 212 -32.57 6.44 -3.92
CA LEU A 212 -31.66 7.29 -3.14
C LEU A 212 -30.97 6.49 -2.02
N CYS A 213 -31.71 5.69 -1.26
CA CYS A 213 -31.17 4.85 -0.21
C CYS A 213 -30.16 3.82 -0.76
N GLY A 214 -30.46 3.22 -1.92
CA GLY A 214 -29.58 2.29 -2.61
C GLY A 214 -28.30 2.96 -3.13
N HIS A 215 -28.42 4.13 -3.76
CA HIS A 215 -27.30 4.90 -4.29
C HIS A 215 -26.33 5.34 -3.16
N TYR A 216 -26.87 5.92 -2.10
CA TYR A 216 -26.06 6.43 -0.98
C TYR A 216 -25.78 5.38 0.11
N LYS A 217 -26.33 4.17 -0.01
CA LYS A 217 -26.20 3.06 0.98
C LYS A 217 -26.58 3.47 2.40
N VAL A 218 -27.67 4.21 2.53
CA VAL A 218 -28.21 4.68 3.80
C VAL A 218 -29.52 3.97 4.13
N SER A 219 -29.84 3.83 5.43
CA SER A 219 -31.02 3.10 5.91
C SER A 219 -32.19 4.01 6.29
N GLY A 220 -32.17 5.26 5.87
CA GLY A 220 -33.21 6.25 6.13
C GLY A 220 -32.68 7.67 6.06
N LEU A 221 -33.56 8.58 5.67
CA LEU A 221 -33.25 9.96 5.31
C LEU A 221 -34.12 10.94 6.11
N PRO A 222 -33.58 12.10 6.54
CA PRO A 222 -34.39 13.24 6.93
C PRO A 222 -35.25 13.71 5.75
N VAL A 223 -36.47 14.13 6.06
CA VAL A 223 -37.40 14.69 5.07
C VAL A 223 -37.42 16.21 5.27
N VAL A 224 -37.11 16.96 4.21
CA VAL A 224 -37.06 18.41 4.25
C VAL A 224 -37.93 19.03 3.16
N ASP A 225 -38.44 20.24 3.42
CA ASP A 225 -39.11 21.04 2.39
C ASP A 225 -38.11 21.77 1.49
N ALA A 226 -38.60 22.52 0.52
CA ALA A 226 -37.77 23.30 -0.42
C ALA A 226 -36.93 24.40 0.28
N GLY A 227 -37.27 24.79 1.50
CA GLY A 227 -36.54 25.74 2.33
C GLY A 227 -35.48 25.09 3.26
N GLY A 228 -35.37 23.75 3.24
CA GLY A 228 -34.46 23.00 4.12
C GLY A 228 -35.01 22.76 5.52
N ASN A 229 -36.30 23.10 5.79
CA ASN A 229 -36.90 22.86 7.11
C ASN A 229 -37.24 21.39 7.29
N LEU A 230 -36.91 20.84 8.46
CA LEU A 230 -37.17 19.45 8.80
C LEU A 230 -38.67 19.16 8.90
N GLN A 231 -39.20 18.31 8.06
CA GLN A 231 -40.60 17.86 8.03
C GLN A 231 -40.82 16.51 8.70
N GLY A 232 -39.81 15.67 8.74
CA GLY A 232 -39.90 14.33 9.28
C GLY A 232 -38.62 13.51 9.09
N ILE A 233 -38.72 12.22 9.37
CA ILE A 233 -37.70 11.22 9.01
C ILE A 233 -38.36 9.98 8.45
N ILE A 234 -37.75 9.36 7.45
CA ILE A 234 -38.20 8.09 6.91
C ILE A 234 -37.05 7.07 6.90
N THR A 235 -37.33 5.84 7.29
CA THR A 235 -36.33 4.78 7.44
C THR A 235 -36.81 3.49 6.79
N ASN A 236 -35.87 2.56 6.54
CA ASN A 236 -36.22 1.22 6.05
C ASN A 236 -37.19 0.46 6.98
N ARG A 237 -37.32 0.86 8.26
CA ARG A 237 -38.30 0.29 9.20
C ARG A 237 -39.72 0.69 8.81
N ASP A 238 -39.91 1.92 8.37
CA ASP A 238 -41.20 2.46 7.95
C ASP A 238 -41.67 1.78 6.65
N LEU A 239 -40.74 1.42 5.77
CA LEU A 239 -41.02 0.77 4.48
C LEU A 239 -41.36 -0.72 4.60
N ARG A 240 -41.03 -1.39 5.70
CA ARG A 240 -41.29 -2.85 5.86
C ARG A 240 -42.75 -3.25 5.72
N PHE A 241 -43.65 -2.33 5.99
CA PHE A 241 -45.09 -2.56 5.95
C PHE A 241 -45.75 -2.00 4.69
N VAL A 242 -44.97 -1.44 3.74
CA VAL A 242 -45.45 -0.90 2.48
C VAL A 242 -45.26 -1.93 1.37
N PRO A 243 -46.32 -2.47 0.77
CA PRO A 243 -46.20 -3.41 -0.34
C PRO A 243 -45.49 -2.79 -1.53
N PRO A 244 -44.57 -3.51 -2.22
CA PRO A 244 -43.79 -2.99 -3.34
C PRO A 244 -44.66 -2.41 -4.48
N GLU A 245 -45.83 -2.93 -4.70
CA GLU A 245 -46.78 -2.47 -5.74
C GLU A 245 -47.25 -1.03 -5.49
N ARG A 246 -47.15 -0.53 -4.26
CA ARG A 246 -47.56 0.81 -3.86
C ARG A 246 -46.42 1.82 -3.85
N TRP A 247 -45.19 1.40 -4.05
CA TRP A 247 -44.00 2.27 -3.94
C TRP A 247 -43.98 3.41 -4.98
N ALA A 248 -44.54 3.17 -6.15
CA ALA A 248 -44.64 4.22 -7.19
C ALA A 248 -45.76 5.24 -6.93
N SER A 249 -46.73 4.91 -6.06
CA SER A 249 -47.93 5.74 -5.82
C SER A 249 -47.94 6.43 -4.46
N LEU A 250 -47.28 5.84 -3.45
CA LEU A 250 -47.18 6.44 -2.11
C LEU A 250 -46.09 7.46 -2.01
N THR A 251 -46.35 8.57 -1.31
CA THR A 251 -45.40 9.62 -1.03
C THR A 251 -44.67 9.35 0.30
N VAL A 252 -43.46 9.96 0.41
CA VAL A 252 -42.66 9.95 1.66
C VAL A 252 -43.48 10.51 2.82
N ARG A 253 -44.27 11.57 2.61
CA ARG A 253 -45.15 12.22 3.60
C ARG A 253 -46.15 11.23 4.23
N GLU A 254 -46.68 10.30 3.46
CA GLU A 254 -47.66 9.33 3.95
C GLU A 254 -47.04 8.22 4.81
N CYS A 255 -45.73 8.00 4.70
CA CYS A 255 -45.02 6.92 5.37
C CYS A 255 -44.01 7.37 6.42
N MET A 256 -43.60 8.64 6.42
CA MET A 256 -42.57 9.19 7.33
C MET A 256 -43.08 9.31 8.77
N THR A 257 -42.14 9.33 9.71
CA THR A 257 -42.42 9.85 11.06
C THR A 257 -42.39 11.38 10.99
N PRO A 258 -43.50 12.09 11.25
CA PRO A 258 -43.57 13.54 11.09
C PRO A 258 -42.84 14.29 12.18
N ARG A 259 -42.54 15.59 11.95
CA ARG A 259 -41.72 16.46 12.79
C ARG A 259 -42.18 16.57 14.26
N ASP A 260 -43.48 16.58 14.49
CA ASP A 260 -44.09 16.68 15.84
C ASP A 260 -43.84 15.44 16.71
N ARG A 261 -43.47 14.33 16.12
CA ARG A 261 -43.14 13.08 16.80
C ARG A 261 -41.63 12.81 16.85
N LEU A 262 -40.80 13.69 16.26
CA LEU A 262 -39.35 13.52 16.25
C LEU A 262 -38.69 14.13 17.48
N ILE A 263 -37.71 13.38 18.00
CA ILE A 263 -36.71 13.94 18.89
C ILE A 263 -35.61 14.53 18.00
N THR A 264 -35.24 15.78 18.26
CA THR A 264 -34.18 16.51 17.55
C THR A 264 -33.18 17.06 18.55
N GLY A 265 -31.94 17.22 18.12
CA GLY A 265 -30.91 17.94 18.83
C GLY A 265 -30.73 19.35 18.23
N GLU A 266 -30.10 20.23 18.99
CA GLU A 266 -29.70 21.57 18.52
C GLU A 266 -28.37 21.49 17.77
N THR A 267 -28.13 22.43 16.85
CA THR A 267 -26.83 22.59 16.18
C THR A 267 -25.73 22.83 17.23
N GLY A 268 -24.67 22.03 17.20
CA GLY A 268 -23.56 22.15 18.16
C GLY A 268 -23.74 21.36 19.45
N ILE A 269 -24.79 20.52 19.57
CA ILE A 269 -24.98 19.61 20.71
C ILE A 269 -23.69 18.81 20.99
N SER A 270 -23.35 18.63 22.28
CA SER A 270 -22.21 17.81 22.65
C SER A 270 -22.44 16.34 22.26
N ARG A 271 -21.33 15.62 22.09
CA ARG A 271 -21.39 14.19 21.74
C ARG A 271 -22.04 13.37 22.86
N GLU A 272 -21.75 13.72 24.11
CA GLU A 272 -22.28 13.09 25.30
C GLU A 272 -23.79 13.30 25.40
N ASP A 273 -24.28 14.51 25.18
CA ASP A 273 -25.71 14.83 25.20
C ASP A 273 -26.47 14.16 24.06
N ALA A 274 -25.89 14.15 22.86
CA ALA A 274 -26.47 13.44 21.72
C ALA A 274 -26.58 11.92 22.00
N LYS A 275 -25.56 11.31 22.62
CA LYS A 275 -25.59 9.89 23.03
C LYS A 275 -26.68 9.66 24.10
N ALA A 276 -26.82 10.57 25.04
CA ALA A 276 -27.87 10.49 26.09
C ALA A 276 -29.27 10.56 25.47
N LEU A 277 -29.54 11.50 24.56
CA LEU A 277 -30.84 11.61 23.86
C LEU A 277 -31.15 10.34 23.03
N LEU A 278 -30.18 9.80 22.29
CA LEU A 278 -30.35 8.57 21.52
C LEU A 278 -30.71 7.38 22.43
N ALA A 279 -30.05 7.27 23.59
CA ALA A 279 -30.26 6.20 24.56
C ALA A 279 -31.61 6.35 25.31
N GLU A 280 -31.93 7.53 25.80
CA GLU A 280 -33.16 7.84 26.55
C GLU A 280 -34.41 7.54 25.71
N HIS A 281 -34.41 8.05 24.47
CA HIS A 281 -35.53 7.88 23.56
C HIS A 281 -35.49 6.61 22.73
N ARG A 282 -34.43 5.78 22.84
CA ARG A 282 -34.21 4.51 22.10
C ARG A 282 -34.32 4.70 20.59
N ILE A 283 -33.80 5.81 20.08
CA ILE A 283 -33.78 6.14 18.66
C ILE A 283 -32.38 5.88 18.06
N GLU A 284 -32.32 5.55 16.77
CA GLU A 284 -31.06 5.26 16.08
C GLU A 284 -30.51 6.49 15.35
N LYS A 285 -31.31 7.51 15.13
CA LYS A 285 -30.99 8.72 14.37
C LYS A 285 -31.54 9.95 15.06
N LEU A 286 -30.69 10.96 15.23
CA LEU A 286 -31.03 12.24 15.85
C LEU A 286 -30.78 13.36 14.83
N PRO A 287 -31.83 13.89 14.16
CA PRO A 287 -31.70 15.06 13.32
C PRO A 287 -31.34 16.28 14.17
N LEU A 288 -30.42 17.11 13.67
CA LEU A 288 -30.04 18.37 14.29
C LEU A 288 -30.70 19.53 13.54
N VAL A 289 -31.22 20.50 14.27
CA VAL A 289 -31.88 21.68 13.71
C VAL A 289 -31.31 22.96 14.27
N ASP A 290 -31.37 24.03 13.47
CA ASP A 290 -31.11 25.38 13.96
C ASP A 290 -32.35 26.00 14.67
N ALA A 291 -32.21 27.23 15.13
CA ALA A 291 -33.30 27.95 15.80
C ALA A 291 -34.53 28.20 14.91
N GLU A 292 -34.33 28.21 13.59
CA GLU A 292 -35.39 28.35 12.58
C GLU A 292 -36.02 27.01 12.17
N GLY A 293 -35.52 25.87 12.69
CA GLY A 293 -36.04 24.54 12.41
C GLY A 293 -35.49 23.91 11.12
N ARG A 294 -34.46 24.50 10.52
CA ARG A 294 -33.78 23.92 9.33
C ARG A 294 -32.83 22.81 9.75
N LEU A 295 -32.76 21.79 8.94
CA LEU A 295 -31.87 20.66 9.17
C LEU A 295 -30.41 21.10 8.99
N THR A 296 -29.60 20.92 10.04
CA THR A 296 -28.15 21.25 10.05
C THR A 296 -27.26 20.03 10.16
N GLY A 297 -27.85 18.86 10.51
CA GLY A 297 -27.05 17.64 10.63
C GLY A 297 -27.89 16.41 11.03
N LEU A 298 -27.22 15.28 11.08
CA LEU A 298 -27.77 14.00 11.51
C LEU A 298 -26.73 13.23 12.30
N ILE A 299 -27.04 12.83 13.53
CA ILE A 299 -26.22 11.94 14.36
C ILE A 299 -26.87 10.57 14.40
N THR A 300 -26.09 9.49 14.34
CA THR A 300 -26.59 8.11 14.43
C THR A 300 -25.86 7.30 15.51
N VAL A 301 -26.55 6.29 16.08
CA VAL A 301 -25.93 5.34 17.03
C VAL A 301 -24.70 4.64 16.42
N LYS A 302 -24.71 4.40 15.10
CA LYS A 302 -23.57 3.79 14.40
C LYS A 302 -22.29 4.61 14.50
N ASP A 303 -22.40 5.93 14.59
CA ASP A 303 -21.23 6.83 14.68
C ASP A 303 -20.53 6.70 16.03
N PHE A 304 -21.29 6.44 17.09
CA PHE A 304 -20.73 6.15 18.42
C PHE A 304 -20.07 4.78 18.48
N VAL A 305 -20.74 3.74 17.96
CA VAL A 305 -20.21 2.37 17.94
C VAL A 305 -18.91 2.32 17.15
N LYS A 306 -18.83 2.99 15.99
CA LYS A 306 -17.61 3.03 15.17
C LYS A 306 -16.45 3.70 15.90
N THR A 307 -16.68 4.77 16.63
CA THR A 307 -15.61 5.45 17.37
C THR A 307 -15.07 4.58 18.51
N GLU A 308 -15.94 3.86 19.21
CA GLU A 308 -15.53 2.91 20.25
C GLU A 308 -14.78 1.70 19.65
N GLN A 309 -15.19 1.26 18.45
CA GLN A 309 -14.57 0.14 17.75
C GLN A 309 -13.19 0.51 17.14
N TYR A 310 -13.01 1.77 16.70
CA TYR A 310 -11.79 2.25 16.06
C TYR A 310 -11.21 3.49 16.77
N PRO A 311 -10.67 3.32 18.02
CA PRO A 311 -10.19 4.45 18.82
C PRO A 311 -8.97 5.15 18.21
N HIS A 312 -8.19 4.46 17.38
CA HIS A 312 -6.99 4.98 16.74
C HIS A 312 -7.24 5.50 15.30
N ALA A 313 -8.51 5.57 14.87
CA ALA A 313 -8.83 6.01 13.52
C ALA A 313 -8.28 7.41 13.23
N THR A 314 -7.63 7.55 12.06
CA THR A 314 -7.12 8.84 11.58
C THR A 314 -8.28 9.70 11.12
N LYS A 315 -8.50 10.82 11.80
CA LYS A 315 -9.63 11.73 11.57
C LYS A 315 -9.17 13.17 11.42
N ASP A 316 -9.92 13.93 10.64
CA ASP A 316 -9.79 15.38 10.52
C ASP A 316 -10.43 16.10 11.73
N ALA A 317 -10.36 17.43 11.73
CA ALA A 317 -10.94 18.27 12.81
C ALA A 317 -12.46 18.13 12.95
N GLU A 318 -13.15 17.74 11.88
CA GLU A 318 -14.60 17.49 11.84
C GLU A 318 -14.96 16.05 12.23
N GLY A 319 -13.98 15.22 12.60
CA GLY A 319 -14.18 13.82 13.00
C GLY A 319 -14.41 12.85 11.85
N ARG A 320 -14.18 13.29 10.60
CA ARG A 320 -14.27 12.44 9.39
C ARG A 320 -12.95 11.73 9.13
N LEU A 321 -12.99 10.56 8.49
CA LEU A 321 -11.77 9.84 8.14
C LEU A 321 -10.90 10.64 7.18
N VAL A 322 -9.59 10.64 7.43
CA VAL A 322 -8.59 11.26 6.56
C VAL A 322 -8.36 10.38 5.33
N VAL A 323 -8.25 11.01 4.16
CA VAL A 323 -8.03 10.35 2.87
C VAL A 323 -7.10 11.14 1.98
N GLY A 324 -6.18 10.44 1.31
CA GLY A 324 -5.35 11.00 0.25
C GLY A 324 -5.82 10.56 -1.14
N ALA A 325 -5.45 11.33 -2.14
CA ALA A 325 -5.69 10.98 -3.55
C ALA A 325 -4.50 11.34 -4.44
N ALA A 326 -4.19 10.44 -5.38
CA ALA A 326 -3.15 10.69 -6.36
C ALA A 326 -3.65 11.61 -7.48
N VAL A 327 -2.79 12.54 -7.88
CA VAL A 327 -2.94 13.39 -9.06
C VAL A 327 -1.70 13.25 -9.95
N GLY A 328 -1.78 13.70 -11.19
CA GLY A 328 -0.65 13.71 -12.11
C GLY A 328 0.19 14.99 -12.00
N TYR A 329 0.87 15.31 -13.10
CA TYR A 329 1.62 16.57 -13.27
C TYR A 329 1.21 17.29 -14.56
N TRP A 330 0.35 16.69 -15.37
CA TRP A 330 -0.06 17.14 -16.70
C TRP A 330 -1.55 16.86 -16.97
N GLY A 331 -2.09 17.38 -18.09
CA GLY A 331 -3.43 17.07 -18.59
C GLY A 331 -4.52 17.56 -17.64
N ASP A 332 -5.34 16.63 -17.16
CA ASP A 332 -6.50 16.88 -16.29
C ASP A 332 -6.16 17.17 -14.83
N THR A 333 -4.87 17.20 -14.47
CA THR A 333 -4.41 17.26 -13.07
C THR A 333 -5.00 18.44 -12.29
N TRP A 334 -5.08 19.61 -12.91
CA TRP A 334 -5.59 20.81 -12.23
C TRP A 334 -7.09 20.72 -11.92
N GLU A 335 -7.87 20.32 -12.91
CA GLU A 335 -9.31 20.11 -12.77
C GLU A 335 -9.60 18.99 -11.75
N ARG A 336 -8.85 17.91 -11.84
CA ARG A 336 -8.90 16.78 -10.90
C ARG A 336 -8.60 17.21 -9.46
N ALA A 337 -7.53 17.98 -9.24
CA ALA A 337 -7.18 18.51 -7.93
C ALA A 337 -8.30 19.38 -7.36
N GLY A 338 -8.90 20.25 -8.18
CA GLY A 338 -10.06 21.08 -7.79
C GLY A 338 -11.26 20.24 -7.35
N ALA A 339 -11.66 19.24 -8.15
CA ALA A 339 -12.78 18.36 -7.83
C ALA A 339 -12.52 17.51 -6.55
N LEU A 340 -11.27 17.11 -6.33
CA LEU A 340 -10.87 16.40 -5.11
C LEU A 340 -10.89 17.33 -3.88
N ALA A 341 -10.48 18.57 -4.02
CA ALA A 341 -10.57 19.60 -2.98
C ALA A 341 -12.02 19.84 -2.56
N GLU A 342 -12.93 20.04 -3.54
CA GLU A 342 -14.37 20.16 -3.30
C GLU A 342 -14.98 18.92 -2.65
N ALA A 343 -14.44 17.73 -2.94
CA ALA A 343 -14.85 16.48 -2.30
C ALA A 343 -14.33 16.34 -0.85
N GLY A 344 -13.42 17.22 -0.41
CA GLY A 344 -12.85 17.24 0.95
C GLY A 344 -11.64 16.34 1.15
N VAL A 345 -10.79 16.16 0.13
CA VAL A 345 -9.53 15.42 0.27
C VAL A 345 -8.58 16.12 1.23
N ASP A 346 -7.85 15.38 2.07
CA ASP A 346 -6.89 15.94 3.04
C ASP A 346 -5.48 16.05 2.46
N VAL A 347 -5.13 15.12 1.56
CA VAL A 347 -3.79 14.99 0.99
C VAL A 347 -3.86 14.76 -0.51
N LEU A 348 -3.15 15.56 -1.29
CA LEU A 348 -2.88 15.31 -2.69
C LEU A 348 -1.46 14.74 -2.86
N ILE A 349 -1.32 13.69 -3.66
CA ILE A 349 -0.01 13.14 -4.02
C ILE A 349 0.25 13.38 -5.50
N VAL A 350 1.23 14.20 -5.83
CA VAL A 350 1.76 14.32 -7.19
C VAL A 350 2.62 13.09 -7.45
N ASP A 351 2.00 12.07 -8.08
CA ASP A 351 2.52 10.71 -8.18
C ASP A 351 3.07 10.42 -9.57
N THR A 352 4.39 10.39 -9.70
CA THR A 352 5.13 10.19 -10.95
C THR A 352 6.21 9.11 -10.82
N ALA A 353 6.66 8.54 -11.94
CA ALA A 353 7.79 7.62 -11.98
C ALA A 353 9.13 8.31 -11.65
N ASN A 354 9.22 9.63 -11.92
CA ASN A 354 10.35 10.47 -11.56
C ASN A 354 9.86 11.82 -11.02
N GLY A 355 9.79 11.94 -9.68
CA GLY A 355 9.35 13.15 -8.98
C GLY A 355 10.30 14.35 -9.16
N GLY A 356 11.56 14.13 -9.57
CA GLY A 356 12.51 15.19 -9.91
C GLY A 356 12.29 15.82 -11.29
N ALA A 357 11.30 15.37 -12.06
CA ALA A 357 11.00 15.97 -13.36
C ALA A 357 10.43 17.39 -13.19
N LYS A 358 10.89 18.32 -14.04
CA LYS A 358 10.56 19.75 -13.98
C LYS A 358 9.04 19.99 -13.88
N LEU A 359 8.23 19.32 -14.71
CA LEU A 359 6.78 19.49 -14.71
C LEU A 359 6.12 19.01 -13.40
N ALA A 360 6.68 17.98 -12.74
CA ALA A 360 6.18 17.53 -11.45
C ALA A 360 6.47 18.57 -10.35
N LEU A 361 7.68 19.13 -10.34
CA LEU A 361 8.08 20.19 -9.41
C LEU A 361 7.23 21.46 -9.61
N GLU A 362 7.00 21.88 -10.85
CA GLU A 362 6.15 23.02 -11.20
C GLU A 362 4.70 22.80 -10.75
N MET A 363 4.17 21.57 -10.88
CA MET A 363 2.82 21.25 -10.41
C MET A 363 2.70 21.34 -8.89
N ILE A 364 3.68 20.82 -8.14
CA ILE A 364 3.72 20.94 -6.68
C ILE A 364 3.72 22.41 -6.27
N SER A 365 4.64 23.21 -6.83
CA SER A 365 4.73 24.65 -6.54
C SER A 365 3.43 25.39 -6.87
N ARG A 366 2.77 25.01 -7.96
CA ARG A 366 1.48 25.60 -8.36
C ARG A 366 0.37 25.25 -7.36
N LEU A 367 0.25 23.99 -6.94
CA LEU A 367 -0.73 23.57 -5.93
C LEU A 367 -0.51 24.28 -4.60
N LYS A 368 0.76 24.41 -4.17
CA LYS A 368 1.12 25.06 -2.89
C LYS A 368 0.93 26.57 -2.90
N SER A 369 0.99 27.23 -4.07
CA SER A 369 0.82 28.68 -4.19
C SER A 369 -0.63 29.13 -4.35
N ASP A 370 -1.55 28.23 -4.67
CA ASP A 370 -2.97 28.56 -4.89
C ASP A 370 -3.78 28.39 -3.59
N SER A 371 -4.48 29.46 -3.20
CA SER A 371 -5.29 29.50 -1.97
C SER A 371 -6.43 28.47 -1.93
N ALA A 372 -6.91 28.01 -3.10
CA ALA A 372 -7.93 26.96 -3.20
C ALA A 372 -7.46 25.62 -2.58
N PHE A 373 -6.15 25.41 -2.50
CA PHE A 373 -5.55 24.21 -1.89
C PHE A 373 -4.88 24.47 -0.54
N GLY A 374 -5.03 25.66 0.05
CA GLY A 374 -4.36 26.06 1.29
C GLY A 374 -4.65 25.18 2.51
N GLY A 375 -5.77 24.46 2.49
CA GLY A 375 -6.15 23.47 3.51
C GLY A 375 -5.61 22.07 3.26
N ILE A 376 -5.01 21.80 2.09
CA ILE A 376 -4.63 20.46 1.63
C ILE A 376 -3.12 20.30 1.68
N GLU A 377 -2.65 19.16 2.18
CA GLU A 377 -1.23 18.80 2.18
C GLU A 377 -0.83 18.19 0.82
N VAL A 378 0.35 18.53 0.33
CA VAL A 378 0.84 18.07 -0.98
C VAL A 378 2.10 17.22 -0.81
N ILE A 379 2.03 15.96 -1.22
CA ILE A 379 3.14 15.01 -1.22
C ILE A 379 3.71 14.91 -2.64
N GLY A 380 5.04 14.95 -2.77
CA GLY A 380 5.72 14.78 -4.05
C GLY A 380 6.46 13.44 -4.14
N GLY A 381 6.50 12.81 -5.30
CA GLY A 381 7.28 11.59 -5.53
C GLY A 381 7.05 10.94 -6.91
N ASN A 382 7.83 9.86 -7.24
CA ASN A 382 8.84 9.26 -6.37
C ASN A 382 10.25 9.74 -6.75
N VAL A 383 11.08 9.84 -5.76
CA VAL A 383 12.52 10.11 -5.90
C VAL A 383 13.31 9.00 -5.21
N ALA A 384 14.64 8.97 -5.43
CA ALA A 384 15.51 7.96 -4.82
C ALA A 384 16.89 8.52 -4.42
N THR A 385 17.09 9.84 -4.55
CA THR A 385 18.35 10.51 -4.25
C THR A 385 18.14 11.72 -3.33
N ARG A 386 19.21 12.20 -2.72
CA ARG A 386 19.19 13.41 -1.89
C ARG A 386 18.78 14.64 -2.71
N GLU A 387 19.31 14.77 -3.92
CA GLU A 387 19.04 15.90 -4.83
C GLU A 387 17.58 15.91 -5.25
N GLY A 388 17.00 14.72 -5.58
CA GLY A 388 15.60 14.60 -5.92
C GLY A 388 14.67 14.95 -4.75
N ALA A 389 15.05 14.53 -3.53
CA ALA A 389 14.31 14.91 -2.31
C ALA A 389 14.40 16.42 -2.04
N GLN A 390 15.59 17.02 -2.19
CA GLN A 390 15.76 18.47 -2.03
C GLN A 390 14.91 19.25 -3.05
N ALA A 391 14.90 18.83 -4.30
CA ALA A 391 14.10 19.49 -5.34
C ALA A 391 12.58 19.48 -5.02
N LEU A 392 12.06 18.39 -4.44
CA LEU A 392 10.67 18.33 -3.99
C LEU A 392 10.40 19.27 -2.80
N ILE A 393 11.35 19.35 -1.85
CA ILE A 393 11.29 20.26 -0.70
C ILE A 393 11.28 21.72 -1.20
N ASP A 394 12.18 22.06 -2.12
CA ASP A 394 12.29 23.41 -2.70
C ASP A 394 11.03 23.79 -3.50
N ALA A 395 10.35 22.81 -4.09
CA ALA A 395 9.05 22.99 -4.74
C ALA A 395 7.88 23.19 -3.74
N GLY A 396 8.11 23.01 -2.44
CA GLY A 396 7.11 23.21 -1.38
C GLY A 396 6.33 21.96 -0.99
N ALA A 397 6.82 20.76 -1.31
CA ALA A 397 6.15 19.52 -0.87
C ALA A 397 6.12 19.38 0.65
N ASP A 398 4.96 19.00 1.21
CA ASP A 398 4.77 18.78 2.65
C ASP A 398 5.31 17.41 3.10
N ALA A 399 5.50 16.48 2.17
CA ALA A 399 6.24 15.24 2.41
C ALA A 399 6.86 14.71 1.11
N VAL A 400 7.90 13.90 1.24
CA VAL A 400 8.65 13.31 0.11
C VAL A 400 8.41 11.80 0.07
N LYS A 401 7.96 11.28 -1.08
CA LYS A 401 7.75 9.85 -1.31
C LYS A 401 8.94 9.25 -2.08
N VAL A 402 9.56 8.21 -1.49
CA VAL A 402 10.85 7.64 -1.94
C VAL A 402 10.68 6.20 -2.40
N GLY A 403 11.12 5.93 -3.63
CA GLY A 403 11.16 4.58 -4.19
C GLY A 403 11.09 4.57 -5.71
N VAL A 404 12.21 4.27 -6.37
CA VAL A 404 12.31 4.09 -7.82
C VAL A 404 12.69 2.65 -8.11
N GLY A 405 11.72 1.88 -8.60
CA GLY A 405 11.90 0.48 -8.98
C GLY A 405 11.91 -0.59 -7.88
N PRO A 406 11.57 -0.34 -6.59
CA PRO A 406 11.60 -1.39 -5.57
C PRO A 406 10.35 -2.27 -5.52
N GLY A 407 9.25 -1.87 -6.16
CA GLY A 407 7.97 -2.59 -6.12
C GLY A 407 8.06 -4.00 -6.72
N SER A 408 7.36 -4.96 -6.13
CA SER A 408 7.38 -6.38 -6.54
C SER A 408 6.92 -6.64 -7.98
N ILE A 409 6.13 -5.73 -8.55
CA ILE A 409 5.59 -5.76 -9.92
C ILE A 409 6.19 -4.67 -10.81
N CYS A 410 7.21 -3.94 -10.33
CA CYS A 410 7.89 -2.90 -11.08
C CYS A 410 9.04 -3.50 -11.90
N THR A 411 9.13 -3.12 -13.18
CA THR A 411 10.22 -3.53 -14.07
C THR A 411 11.10 -2.36 -14.53
N THR A 412 10.95 -1.17 -13.95
CA THR A 412 11.74 0.03 -14.27
C THR A 412 13.25 -0.25 -14.24
N ARG A 413 13.74 -0.98 -13.22
CA ARG A 413 15.16 -1.32 -13.11
C ARG A 413 15.66 -2.23 -14.24
N VAL A 414 14.79 -3.04 -14.82
CA VAL A 414 15.14 -3.96 -15.92
C VAL A 414 14.93 -3.27 -17.27
N VAL A 415 13.84 -2.52 -17.43
CA VAL A 415 13.45 -1.90 -18.70
C VAL A 415 14.24 -0.62 -18.96
N ALA A 416 14.34 0.26 -17.96
CA ALA A 416 15.03 1.55 -18.06
C ALA A 416 16.48 1.51 -17.54
N GLY A 417 16.86 0.46 -16.78
CA GLY A 417 18.18 0.37 -16.15
C GLY A 417 18.36 1.36 -14.98
N VAL A 418 17.28 1.96 -14.46
CA VAL A 418 17.32 3.03 -13.45
C VAL A 418 16.66 2.56 -12.16
N GLY A 419 17.28 2.89 -11.03
CA GLY A 419 16.76 2.63 -9.69
C GLY A 419 17.85 2.66 -8.62
N VAL A 420 17.40 2.73 -7.36
CA VAL A 420 18.28 2.69 -6.19
C VAL A 420 17.76 1.64 -5.22
N PRO A 421 18.60 0.78 -4.61
CA PRO A 421 18.22 -0.11 -3.53
C PRO A 421 17.58 0.67 -2.37
N GLN A 422 16.47 0.14 -1.82
CA GLN A 422 15.50 0.98 -1.10
C GLN A 422 16.01 1.54 0.22
N VAL A 423 16.79 0.79 1.00
CA VAL A 423 17.39 1.30 2.26
C VAL A 423 18.31 2.48 1.98
N THR A 424 19.14 2.37 0.93
CA THR A 424 20.03 3.47 0.50
C THR A 424 19.21 4.67 -0.01
N ALA A 425 18.16 4.44 -0.81
CA ALA A 425 17.30 5.53 -1.31
C ALA A 425 16.66 6.32 -0.17
N ILE A 426 16.13 5.61 0.85
CA ILE A 426 15.54 6.23 2.03
C ILE A 426 16.60 7.03 2.80
N TYR A 427 17.76 6.43 3.07
CA TYR A 427 18.83 7.06 3.82
C TYR A 427 19.33 8.35 3.14
N GLU A 428 19.60 8.31 1.83
CA GLU A 428 20.06 9.48 1.07
C GLU A 428 18.99 10.59 1.01
N ALA A 429 17.72 10.25 0.76
CA ALA A 429 16.63 11.22 0.77
C ALA A 429 16.42 11.83 2.17
N ALA A 430 16.56 11.03 3.24
CA ALA A 430 16.43 11.51 4.63
C ALA A 430 17.48 12.57 4.98
N ARG A 431 18.64 12.59 4.32
CA ARG A 431 19.68 13.62 4.50
C ARG A 431 19.25 15.01 4.01
N ALA A 432 18.27 15.07 3.10
CA ALA A 432 17.63 16.32 2.71
C ALA A 432 16.39 16.60 3.58
N CYS A 433 15.54 15.60 3.80
CA CYS A 433 14.26 15.74 4.48
C CYS A 433 14.40 16.11 5.97
N LYS A 434 15.31 15.44 6.71
CA LYS A 434 15.47 15.64 8.16
C LYS A 434 15.86 17.08 8.53
N PRO A 435 16.87 17.74 7.90
CA PRO A 435 17.19 19.13 8.20
C PRO A 435 16.06 20.10 7.87
N ALA A 436 15.29 19.81 6.81
CA ALA A 436 14.15 20.62 6.39
C ALA A 436 12.88 20.39 7.24
N GLY A 437 12.88 19.39 8.12
CA GLY A 437 11.70 19.00 8.92
C GLY A 437 10.55 18.40 8.10
N VAL A 438 10.79 18.03 6.83
CA VAL A 438 9.81 17.44 5.91
C VAL A 438 9.78 15.93 6.08
N PRO A 439 8.62 15.31 6.36
CA PRO A 439 8.49 13.86 6.50
C PRO A 439 8.82 13.09 5.22
N LEU A 440 9.31 11.86 5.38
CA LEU A 440 9.65 10.96 4.29
C LEU A 440 8.79 9.69 4.33
N ILE A 441 8.26 9.29 3.19
CA ILE A 441 7.45 8.08 2.99
C ILE A 441 8.29 7.07 2.21
N ALA A 442 8.55 5.89 2.77
CA ALA A 442 9.21 4.80 2.07
C ALA A 442 8.19 3.99 1.25
N ASP A 443 8.29 4.05 -0.07
CA ASP A 443 7.32 3.44 -0.99
C ASP A 443 7.94 2.26 -1.75
N GLY A 444 7.46 1.04 -1.41
CA GLY A 444 7.80 -0.20 -2.10
C GLY A 444 9.00 -0.97 -1.54
N GLY A 445 9.11 -2.22 -1.97
CA GLY A 445 10.17 -3.14 -1.60
C GLY A 445 9.96 -3.90 -0.28
N LEU A 446 8.97 -3.53 0.52
CA LEU A 446 8.66 -4.20 1.78
C LEU A 446 7.96 -5.55 1.52
N GLN A 447 8.49 -6.61 2.13
CA GLN A 447 7.98 -7.98 2.02
C GLN A 447 7.47 -8.52 3.36
N TYR A 448 8.03 -8.06 4.48
CA TYR A 448 7.74 -8.51 5.83
C TYR A 448 7.58 -7.33 6.79
N SER A 449 6.97 -7.59 7.94
CA SER A 449 6.80 -6.58 9.00
C SER A 449 8.13 -5.98 9.51
N GLY A 450 9.19 -6.77 9.55
CA GLY A 450 10.53 -6.30 9.93
C GLY A 450 11.10 -5.23 8.98
N ASP A 451 10.67 -5.21 7.73
CA ASP A 451 11.13 -4.20 6.75
C ASP A 451 10.56 -2.82 7.06
N ILE A 452 9.40 -2.74 7.74
CA ILE A 452 8.84 -1.48 8.23
C ILE A 452 9.82 -0.83 9.22
N ALA A 453 10.30 -1.58 10.22
CA ALA A 453 11.29 -1.08 11.17
C ALA A 453 12.59 -0.64 10.49
N LYS A 454 13.07 -1.42 9.51
CA LYS A 454 14.26 -1.06 8.72
C LYS A 454 14.05 0.24 7.93
N ALA A 455 12.88 0.43 7.31
CA ALA A 455 12.55 1.67 6.60
C ALA A 455 12.55 2.89 7.53
N LEU A 456 11.95 2.76 8.72
CA LEU A 456 11.90 3.82 9.73
C LEU A 456 13.31 4.17 10.23
N VAL A 457 14.13 3.18 10.57
CA VAL A 457 15.54 3.41 11.00
C VAL A 457 16.37 4.02 9.88
N ALA A 458 16.13 3.68 8.62
CA ALA A 458 16.81 4.29 7.48
C ALA A 458 16.46 5.78 7.30
N GLY A 459 15.36 6.26 7.89
CA GLY A 459 14.97 7.67 7.91
C GLY A 459 13.53 7.99 7.56
N ALA A 460 12.71 6.99 7.17
CA ALA A 460 11.30 7.21 6.89
C ALA A 460 10.50 7.55 8.16
N GLU A 461 9.44 8.31 8.04
CA GLU A 461 8.39 8.50 9.05
C GLU A 461 7.27 7.48 8.86
N THR A 462 6.93 7.16 7.61
CA THR A 462 5.85 6.23 7.27
C THR A 462 6.24 5.36 6.09
N VAL A 463 5.48 4.27 5.87
CA VAL A 463 5.71 3.36 4.74
C VAL A 463 4.46 3.20 3.90
N MET A 464 4.61 3.13 2.57
CA MET A 464 3.53 2.86 1.63
C MET A 464 3.60 1.40 1.16
N LEU A 465 2.47 0.69 1.28
CA LEU A 465 2.34 -0.73 1.03
C LEU A 465 1.47 -1.01 -0.19
N GLY A 466 1.98 -1.79 -1.13
CA GLY A 466 1.25 -2.27 -2.31
C GLY A 466 0.91 -3.76 -2.19
N SER A 467 1.88 -4.65 -2.48
CA SER A 467 1.69 -6.11 -2.51
C SER A 467 1.17 -6.69 -1.21
N LEU A 468 1.65 -6.21 -0.06
CA LEU A 468 1.22 -6.68 1.26
C LEU A 468 -0.27 -6.42 1.54
N LEU A 469 -0.88 -5.42 0.88
CA LEU A 469 -2.29 -5.06 1.05
C LEU A 469 -3.17 -5.48 -0.13
N ALA A 470 -2.59 -5.79 -1.30
CA ALA A 470 -3.33 -6.15 -2.50
C ALA A 470 -4.18 -7.42 -2.33
N GLY A 471 -3.77 -8.33 -1.44
CA GLY A 471 -4.50 -9.55 -1.07
C GLY A 471 -5.67 -9.36 -0.11
N CYS A 472 -5.86 -8.18 0.47
CA CYS A 472 -6.91 -7.93 1.46
C CYS A 472 -8.31 -7.94 0.84
N THR A 473 -9.33 -8.24 1.65
CA THR A 473 -10.75 -8.18 1.26
C THR A 473 -11.12 -6.82 0.69
N GLU A 474 -10.62 -5.75 1.29
CA GLU A 474 -10.96 -4.35 1.00
C GLU A 474 -10.27 -3.81 -0.25
N SER A 475 -9.23 -4.49 -0.77
CA SER A 475 -8.60 -4.11 -2.04
C SER A 475 -9.57 -4.33 -3.21
N PRO A 476 -9.47 -3.54 -4.31
CA PRO A 476 -10.30 -3.73 -5.49
C PRO A 476 -10.10 -5.09 -6.17
N GLY A 477 -11.09 -5.50 -6.93
CA GLY A 477 -11.06 -6.72 -7.72
C GLY A 477 -11.62 -7.97 -7.01
N ASP A 478 -11.99 -8.95 -7.83
CA ASP A 478 -12.63 -10.18 -7.40
C ASP A 478 -11.59 -11.22 -6.96
N LEU A 479 -12.04 -12.16 -6.11
CA LEU A 479 -11.29 -13.35 -5.77
C LEU A 479 -11.20 -14.29 -6.97
N VAL A 480 -9.99 -14.79 -7.22
CA VAL A 480 -9.70 -15.79 -8.25
C VAL A 480 -9.26 -17.08 -7.58
N PHE A 481 -9.83 -18.20 -8.01
CA PHE A 481 -9.47 -19.52 -7.49
C PHE A 481 -8.48 -20.20 -8.45
N VAL A 482 -7.28 -20.47 -7.97
CA VAL A 482 -6.24 -21.18 -8.72
C VAL A 482 -5.70 -22.33 -7.87
N ASN A 483 -5.78 -23.54 -8.38
CA ASN A 483 -5.30 -24.76 -7.70
C ASN A 483 -5.83 -24.91 -6.24
N GLY A 484 -7.11 -24.56 -6.03
CA GLY A 484 -7.75 -24.66 -4.71
C GLY A 484 -7.39 -23.54 -3.71
N LYS A 485 -6.55 -22.59 -4.08
CA LYS A 485 -6.20 -21.42 -3.27
C LYS A 485 -6.89 -20.17 -3.79
N GLN A 486 -7.15 -19.24 -2.88
CA GLN A 486 -7.73 -17.94 -3.20
C GLN A 486 -6.63 -16.93 -3.52
N TRP A 487 -6.83 -16.16 -4.60
CA TRP A 487 -5.89 -15.14 -5.07
C TRP A 487 -6.64 -13.86 -5.41
N LYS A 488 -5.94 -12.72 -5.37
CA LYS A 488 -6.41 -11.44 -5.91
C LYS A 488 -5.49 -10.97 -7.03
N ARG A 489 -6.07 -10.31 -8.02
CA ARG A 489 -5.31 -9.68 -9.10
C ARG A 489 -4.49 -8.53 -8.53
N TYR A 490 -3.24 -8.42 -8.99
CA TYR A 490 -2.34 -7.35 -8.62
C TYR A 490 -1.53 -6.91 -9.83
N ARG A 491 -1.47 -5.59 -10.09
CA ARG A 491 -0.73 -5.07 -11.25
C ARG A 491 -0.03 -3.76 -10.95
N GLY A 492 1.09 -3.53 -11.65
CA GLY A 492 1.78 -2.25 -11.67
C GLY A 492 1.00 -1.20 -12.44
N MET A 493 1.05 0.05 -11.98
CA MET A 493 0.45 1.18 -12.71
C MET A 493 1.14 1.40 -14.06
N GLY A 494 2.40 0.95 -14.24
CA GLY A 494 3.12 0.89 -15.51
C GLY A 494 2.92 -0.39 -16.31
N SER A 495 1.98 -1.27 -15.93
CA SER A 495 1.66 -2.47 -16.72
C SER A 495 0.85 -2.10 -17.97
N LEU A 496 0.91 -2.97 -18.97
CA LEU A 496 0.16 -2.75 -20.22
C LEU A 496 -1.34 -2.62 -19.96
N GLY A 497 -1.91 -3.44 -19.08
CA GLY A 497 -3.35 -3.39 -18.77
C GLY A 497 -3.76 -2.16 -17.96
N ALA A 498 -2.85 -1.55 -17.18
CA ALA A 498 -3.13 -0.28 -16.49
C ALA A 498 -3.03 0.90 -17.46
N MET A 499 -2.12 0.86 -18.43
CA MET A 499 -1.87 1.95 -19.38
C MET A 499 -2.72 1.84 -20.66
N SER A 500 -3.21 0.64 -21.04
CA SER A 500 -4.02 0.48 -22.24
C SER A 500 -5.46 0.94 -22.03
N SER A 501 -6.01 1.58 -23.04
CA SER A 501 -7.34 2.21 -22.96
C SER A 501 -8.49 1.21 -23.02
N ARG A 502 -8.34 0.00 -23.55
CA ARG A 502 -9.40 -1.04 -23.75
C ARG A 502 -10.83 -0.48 -23.79
N GLY A 503 -11.05 0.62 -24.56
CA GLY A 503 -12.33 1.32 -24.68
C GLY A 503 -12.65 2.33 -23.58
N ARG A 504 -11.71 2.63 -22.67
CA ARG A 504 -11.78 3.71 -21.66
C ARG A 504 -10.54 4.59 -21.73
N THR A 505 -10.64 5.83 -21.30
CA THR A 505 -9.48 6.71 -21.16
C THR A 505 -8.57 6.18 -20.05
N SER A 506 -7.29 5.93 -20.35
CA SER A 506 -6.31 5.56 -19.35
C SER A 506 -5.65 6.80 -18.76
N TYR A 507 -5.72 6.96 -17.46
CA TYR A 507 -5.10 8.06 -16.72
C TYR A 507 -3.73 7.67 -16.14
N SER A 508 -3.16 6.50 -16.55
CA SER A 508 -1.90 5.97 -16.01
C SER A 508 -0.68 6.22 -16.90
N LYS A 509 -0.89 6.55 -18.20
CA LYS A 509 0.20 6.76 -19.17
C LYS A 509 1.14 7.91 -18.80
N ASP A 510 0.59 9.02 -18.33
CA ASP A 510 1.35 10.22 -18.00
C ASP A 510 2.26 10.01 -16.77
N ARG A 511 1.92 9.12 -15.82
CA ARG A 511 2.80 8.73 -14.71
C ARG A 511 4.19 8.31 -15.21
N TYR A 512 4.23 7.67 -16.38
CA TYR A 512 5.44 7.17 -17.04
C TYR A 512 5.89 8.05 -18.22
N PHE A 513 5.41 9.29 -18.29
CA PHE A 513 5.75 10.23 -19.36
C PHE A 513 5.44 9.71 -20.79
N GLN A 514 4.38 8.91 -20.93
CA GLN A 514 3.92 8.31 -22.18
C GLN A 514 2.51 8.79 -22.58
N ALA A 515 2.10 9.98 -22.15
CA ALA A 515 0.76 10.53 -22.43
C ALA A 515 0.51 10.76 -23.94
N ASP A 516 1.57 11.05 -24.69
CA ASP A 516 1.57 11.28 -26.15
C ASP A 516 1.51 10.00 -26.99
N VAL A 517 1.69 8.83 -26.37
CA VAL A 517 1.65 7.53 -27.06
C VAL A 517 0.21 7.15 -27.37
N SER A 518 -0.19 7.30 -28.63
CA SER A 518 -1.57 7.04 -29.10
C SER A 518 -1.88 5.56 -29.34
N SER A 519 -0.88 4.73 -29.66
CA SER A 519 -1.04 3.30 -29.96
C SER A 519 -0.57 2.42 -28.82
N ASP A 520 -1.43 1.52 -28.35
CA ASP A 520 -1.09 0.57 -27.29
C ASP A 520 0.12 -0.33 -27.64
N SER A 521 0.36 -0.57 -28.93
CA SER A 521 1.52 -1.34 -29.39
C SER A 521 2.87 -0.62 -29.25
N LYS A 522 2.86 0.70 -28.99
CA LYS A 522 4.06 1.53 -28.79
C LYS A 522 4.31 1.88 -27.32
N ILE A 523 3.43 1.46 -26.42
CA ILE A 523 3.65 1.62 -24.97
C ILE A 523 4.84 0.78 -24.54
N VAL A 524 5.74 1.36 -23.74
CA VAL A 524 6.84 0.66 -23.06
C VAL A 524 6.43 0.40 -21.61
N PRO A 525 6.01 -0.83 -21.26
CA PRO A 525 5.58 -1.13 -19.91
C PRO A 525 6.76 -1.17 -18.93
N GLU A 526 6.57 -0.55 -17.77
CA GLU A 526 7.50 -0.61 -16.63
C GLU A 526 6.89 -1.36 -15.43
N GLY A 527 5.97 -2.26 -15.69
CA GLY A 527 5.31 -3.09 -14.70
C GLY A 527 4.65 -4.30 -15.29
N ILE A 528 4.42 -5.31 -14.45
CA ILE A 528 3.74 -6.55 -14.81
C ILE A 528 2.35 -6.66 -14.19
N GLU A 529 1.58 -7.62 -14.65
CA GLU A 529 0.31 -8.06 -14.08
C GLU A 529 0.48 -9.46 -13.51
N GLY A 530 -0.05 -9.70 -12.32
CA GLY A 530 0.06 -10.96 -11.63
C GLY A 530 -1.07 -11.15 -10.60
N GLN A 531 -0.82 -12.00 -9.64
CA GLN A 531 -1.74 -12.32 -8.56
C GLN A 531 -0.98 -12.40 -7.24
N VAL A 532 -1.65 -12.05 -6.16
CA VAL A 532 -1.15 -12.24 -4.78
C VAL A 532 -2.10 -13.15 -4.03
N PRO A 533 -1.61 -13.93 -3.04
CA PRO A 533 -2.48 -14.72 -2.18
C PRO A 533 -3.51 -13.83 -1.49
N TYR A 534 -4.73 -14.34 -1.33
CA TYR A 534 -5.75 -13.68 -0.51
C TYR A 534 -5.34 -13.72 0.96
N SER A 535 -5.37 -12.57 1.62
CA SER A 535 -4.84 -12.37 2.97
C SER A 535 -5.92 -12.10 4.04
N GLY A 536 -7.22 -12.15 3.68
CA GLY A 536 -8.31 -11.87 4.61
C GLY A 536 -8.60 -10.39 4.81
N ALA A 537 -9.16 -10.04 5.97
CA ALA A 537 -9.51 -8.65 6.29
C ALA A 537 -8.27 -7.79 6.54
N LEU A 538 -8.31 -6.52 6.13
CA LEU A 538 -7.20 -5.57 6.34
C LEU A 538 -6.81 -5.46 7.81
N GLY A 539 -7.78 -5.45 8.73
CA GLY A 539 -7.51 -5.32 10.16
C GLY A 539 -6.56 -6.41 10.68
N ASP A 540 -6.74 -7.66 10.24
CA ASP A 540 -5.89 -8.78 10.63
C ASP A 540 -4.48 -8.63 10.06
N VAL A 541 -4.36 -8.20 8.81
CA VAL A 541 -3.05 -7.96 8.15
C VAL A 541 -2.30 -6.82 8.85
N VAL A 542 -2.96 -5.68 9.12
CA VAL A 542 -2.35 -4.55 9.84
C VAL A 542 -1.94 -4.96 11.24
N TYR A 543 -2.75 -5.75 11.95
CA TYR A 543 -2.40 -6.26 13.28
C TYR A 543 -1.08 -7.05 13.26
N GLN A 544 -0.89 -7.94 12.27
CA GLN A 544 0.35 -8.71 12.13
C GLN A 544 1.55 -7.83 11.76
N LEU A 545 1.37 -6.87 10.86
CA LEU A 545 2.42 -5.93 10.46
C LEU A 545 2.87 -5.05 11.64
N MET A 546 1.91 -4.50 12.37
CA MET A 546 2.19 -3.68 13.55
C MET A 546 2.77 -4.50 14.70
N GLY A 547 2.31 -5.74 14.89
CA GLY A 547 2.91 -6.67 15.85
C GLY A 547 4.41 -6.89 15.60
N GLY A 548 4.81 -7.03 14.32
CA GLY A 548 6.22 -7.13 13.95
C GLY A 548 7.02 -5.84 14.22
N LEU A 549 6.42 -4.67 13.98
CA LEU A 549 7.03 -3.38 14.32
C LEU A 549 7.22 -3.23 15.85
N HIS A 550 6.21 -3.56 16.64
CA HIS A 550 6.29 -3.54 18.11
C HIS A 550 7.40 -4.46 18.63
N GLN A 551 7.55 -5.67 18.06
CA GLN A 551 8.66 -6.56 18.41
C GLN A 551 10.03 -5.95 18.03
N SER A 552 10.15 -5.31 16.87
CA SER A 552 11.38 -4.62 16.48
C SER A 552 11.74 -3.50 17.45
N MET A 553 10.75 -2.71 17.89
CA MET A 553 10.92 -1.63 18.87
C MET A 553 11.36 -2.19 20.24
N PHE A 554 10.76 -3.29 20.67
CA PHE A 554 11.20 -4.03 21.86
C PHE A 554 12.67 -4.46 21.76
N TYR A 555 13.07 -5.11 20.66
CA TYR A 555 14.45 -5.59 20.49
C TYR A 555 15.48 -4.44 20.43
N VAL A 556 15.11 -3.30 19.86
CA VAL A 556 15.98 -2.10 19.79
C VAL A 556 15.94 -1.30 21.09
N GLY A 557 14.93 -1.50 21.93
CA GLY A 557 14.71 -0.78 23.19
C GLY A 557 14.18 0.64 22.96
N ALA A 558 13.25 0.81 22.01
CA ALA A 558 12.66 2.10 21.65
C ALA A 558 11.17 2.12 22.01
N ARG A 559 10.71 3.15 22.72
CA ARG A 559 9.29 3.35 23.07
C ARG A 559 8.50 4.09 21.99
N THR A 560 9.20 4.87 21.17
CA THR A 560 8.60 5.72 20.13
C THR A 560 9.35 5.56 18.80
N ILE A 561 8.73 5.98 17.69
CA ILE A 561 9.39 5.99 16.37
C ILE A 561 10.65 6.89 16.36
N PRO A 562 10.64 8.10 16.93
CA PRO A 562 11.86 8.89 17.07
C PRO A 562 13.00 8.15 17.80
N GLU A 563 12.70 7.48 18.93
CA GLU A 563 13.69 6.66 19.64
C GLU A 563 14.18 5.48 18.80
N LEU A 564 13.30 4.82 18.03
CA LEU A 564 13.67 3.74 17.12
C LEU A 564 14.68 4.24 16.06
N LYS A 565 14.46 5.42 15.50
CA LYS A 565 15.35 6.06 14.52
C LYS A 565 16.70 6.46 15.13
N GLU A 566 16.73 6.89 16.39
CA GLU A 566 17.95 7.28 17.10
C GLU A 566 18.76 6.06 17.55
N ARG A 567 18.09 5.05 18.11
CA ARG A 567 18.73 3.87 18.69
C ARG A 567 19.03 2.78 17.68
N GLY A 568 18.29 2.73 16.57
CA GLY A 568 18.43 1.69 15.54
C GLY A 568 19.79 1.74 14.89
N GLN A 569 20.43 0.58 14.75
CA GLN A 569 21.71 0.41 14.08
C GLN A 569 21.67 -0.81 13.18
N PHE A 570 22.09 -0.63 11.92
CA PHE A 570 22.17 -1.72 10.96
C PHE A 570 23.47 -2.51 11.06
N VAL A 571 23.36 -3.83 10.92
CA VAL A 571 24.44 -4.71 10.49
C VAL A 571 24.18 -5.14 9.05
N ARG A 572 25.21 -5.08 8.20
CA ARG A 572 25.15 -5.64 6.84
C ARG A 572 25.30 -7.15 6.92
N ILE A 573 24.50 -7.88 6.15
CA ILE A 573 24.56 -9.34 6.08
C ILE A 573 24.98 -9.80 4.68
N THR A 574 25.50 -11.01 4.60
CA THR A 574 25.80 -11.68 3.34
C THR A 574 24.57 -12.46 2.84
N SER A 575 24.63 -12.98 1.61
CA SER A 575 23.62 -13.91 1.11
C SER A 575 23.47 -15.18 1.97
N ALA A 576 24.54 -15.62 2.64
CA ALA A 576 24.48 -16.71 3.61
C ALA A 576 23.71 -16.29 4.88
N GLY A 577 23.95 -15.07 5.40
CA GLY A 577 23.20 -14.51 6.51
C GLY A 577 21.72 -14.27 6.17
N LEU A 578 21.41 -13.92 4.93
CA LEU A 578 20.03 -13.82 4.45
C LEU A 578 19.34 -15.19 4.46
N LYS A 579 20.03 -16.26 4.01
CA LYS A 579 19.50 -17.61 4.06
C LYS A 579 19.26 -18.06 5.50
N GLU A 580 20.18 -17.75 6.42
CA GLU A 580 20.06 -18.03 7.87
C GLU A 580 18.86 -17.28 8.51
N SER A 581 18.52 -16.10 7.99
CA SER A 581 17.42 -15.26 8.49
C SER A 581 16.03 -15.84 8.19
N HIS A 582 15.92 -16.77 7.24
CA HIS A 582 14.69 -17.49 6.93
C HIS A 582 14.72 -18.90 7.51
N PRO A 583 13.55 -19.49 7.84
CA PRO A 583 13.47 -20.89 8.19
C PRO A 583 14.17 -21.75 7.13
N HIS A 584 15.12 -22.59 7.55
CA HIS A 584 15.90 -23.45 6.67
C HIS A 584 16.03 -24.86 7.29
N ASP A 585 16.27 -25.85 6.44
CA ASP A 585 16.42 -27.27 6.81
C ASP A 585 15.19 -27.87 7.52
N VAL A 586 14.02 -27.24 7.39
CA VAL A 586 12.73 -27.72 7.91
C VAL A 586 11.65 -27.61 6.85
N LYS A 587 10.73 -28.58 6.84
CA LYS A 587 9.51 -28.47 6.02
C LYS A 587 8.43 -27.80 6.83
N MET A 588 7.93 -26.65 6.37
CA MET A 588 6.81 -25.98 7.00
C MET A 588 5.54 -26.84 6.88
N THR A 589 4.91 -27.17 8.01
CA THR A 589 3.67 -27.95 8.06
C THR A 589 2.45 -27.11 8.39
N VAL A 590 2.65 -25.94 9.01
CA VAL A 590 1.63 -24.96 9.33
C VAL A 590 2.16 -23.59 8.93
N GLU A 591 1.42 -22.87 8.10
CA GLU A 591 1.77 -21.50 7.70
C GLU A 591 1.56 -20.54 8.88
N ALA A 592 2.53 -19.65 9.15
CA ALA A 592 2.37 -18.58 10.11
C ALA A 592 1.64 -17.39 9.45
N PRO A 593 0.74 -16.68 10.17
CA PRO A 593 -0.04 -15.60 9.58
C PRO A 593 0.81 -14.40 9.13
N ASN A 594 2.05 -14.30 9.62
CA ASN A 594 3.00 -13.22 9.32
C ASN A 594 4.24 -13.69 8.54
N TYR A 595 4.25 -14.94 8.07
CA TYR A 595 5.35 -15.47 7.28
C TYR A 595 4.83 -16.42 6.20
N THR A 596 5.04 -16.06 4.95
CA THR A 596 4.85 -16.91 3.76
C THR A 596 6.22 -17.26 3.20
N GLY A 597 6.51 -18.55 3.06
CA GLY A 597 7.77 -19.02 2.47
C GLY A 597 7.95 -18.53 1.04
N ARG A 598 9.21 -18.28 0.62
CA ARG A 598 9.53 -17.85 -0.76
C ARG A 598 9.13 -18.89 -1.83
N ASP A 599 8.93 -20.15 -1.48
CA ASP A 599 8.55 -21.25 -2.37
C ASP A 599 7.02 -21.39 -2.54
N GLY A 600 6.23 -20.51 -1.97
CA GLY A 600 4.77 -20.56 -1.97
C GLY A 600 4.09 -19.61 -2.97
N VAL A 601 4.85 -18.89 -3.80
CA VAL A 601 4.35 -17.98 -4.83
C VAL A 601 4.55 -18.59 -6.23
#